data_56e2b0b900e5316afbfa49dfa087d288
#
_entry.id   56e2b0b900e5316afbfa49dfa087d288
#
_cell.length_a   1.000
_cell.length_b   1.000
_cell.length_c   1.000
_cell.angle_alpha   90.00
_cell.angle_beta   90.00
_cell.angle_gamma   90.00
#
_symmetry.space_group_name_H-M   'P 1'
#
loop_
_entity.id
_entity.type
_entity.pdbx_description
1 polymer ?
#
loop_
_entity_poly.entity_id
_entity_poly.type
_entity_poly.pdbx_seq_one_letter_code
_entity_poly.pdbx_strand_id
1 'polypeptide(L)'
;HLDSKINSRDSQKLVIYNWGDYIDPELLEKFTEETGIQVQYETFDSNEAMYTKIKQGGTTYDIAIPSEYMINKMKDEDLLVPLDYSKIEGIENIGPEFLNQSFDPNNQYSIPYFWGTLGIVYNETMVEEAPEHWDDLWKPEYKDSIMLFDGAREVLGLGLNSLGYSLNSKDPQQLSQTVDKLYELTPNIKAIVADEMKG
;
A
#
# COMPACT_ATOMS: atom_id res chain seq x y z
N HIS A 1 34.92 -24.27 -17.73
CA HIS A 1 34.30 -24.61 -16.44
C HIS A 1 34.39 -23.48 -15.39
N LEU A 2 35.35 -22.54 -15.52
CA LEU A 2 35.44 -21.36 -14.66
C LEU A 2 34.52 -20.23 -15.13
N ASP A 3 34.33 -20.07 -16.42
CA ASP A 3 33.47 -19.02 -17.02
C ASP A 3 31.98 -19.21 -16.70
N SER A 4 31.53 -20.45 -16.58
CA SER A 4 30.12 -20.72 -16.25
C SER A 4 29.76 -20.41 -14.79
N LYS A 5 30.73 -20.42 -13.85
CA LYS A 5 30.50 -20.06 -12.45
C LYS A 5 30.53 -18.56 -12.22
N ILE A 6 31.28 -17.80 -13.03
CA ILE A 6 31.32 -16.34 -12.96
C ILE A 6 30.01 -15.78 -13.51
N ASN A 7 29.49 -16.29 -14.61
CA ASN A 7 28.21 -15.89 -15.19
C ASN A 7 27.00 -16.19 -14.27
N SER A 8 27.06 -17.25 -13.46
CA SER A 8 25.96 -17.55 -12.51
C SER A 8 25.91 -16.63 -11.30
N ARG A 9 27.03 -16.00 -10.89
CA ARG A 9 27.08 -15.00 -9.81
C ARG A 9 26.62 -13.63 -10.28
N ASP A 10 26.98 -13.21 -11.49
CA ASP A 10 26.56 -11.94 -12.10
C ASP A 10 25.07 -11.92 -12.46
N SER A 11 24.39 -13.07 -12.52
CA SER A 11 22.97 -13.18 -12.82
C SER A 11 22.06 -13.18 -11.60
N GLN A 12 22.62 -13.17 -10.35
CA GLN A 12 21.80 -13.08 -9.14
C GLN A 12 21.30 -11.67 -8.96
N LYS A 13 19.99 -11.53 -9.15
CA LYS A 13 19.27 -10.27 -9.04
C LYS A 13 18.00 -10.49 -8.24
N LEU A 14 17.76 -9.58 -7.30
CA LEU A 14 16.52 -9.51 -6.54
C LEU A 14 15.71 -8.32 -7.04
N VAL A 15 14.51 -8.56 -7.54
CA VAL A 15 13.61 -7.53 -8.06
C VAL A 15 12.58 -7.21 -6.97
N ILE A 16 12.67 -5.99 -6.43
CA ILE A 16 11.77 -5.50 -5.37
C ILE A 16 10.84 -4.43 -5.94
N TYR A 17 9.55 -4.57 -5.67
CA TYR A 17 8.51 -3.64 -6.10
C TYR A 17 7.82 -3.03 -4.87
N ASN A 18 8.09 -1.76 -4.60
CA ASN A 18 7.74 -1.08 -3.36
C ASN A 18 7.17 0.33 -3.63
N TRP A 19 6.66 0.94 -2.59
CA TRP A 19 6.29 2.35 -2.58
C TRP A 19 7.54 3.24 -2.70
N GLY A 20 7.36 4.46 -3.26
CA GLY A 20 8.48 5.35 -3.57
C GLY A 20 9.39 5.68 -2.38
N ASP A 21 8.82 5.98 -1.23
CA ASP A 21 9.53 6.49 -0.06
C ASP A 21 9.58 5.48 1.10
N TYR A 22 9.57 4.19 0.81
CA TYR A 22 9.43 3.14 1.84
C TYR A 22 10.73 2.44 2.23
N ILE A 23 11.86 2.80 1.65
CA ILE A 23 13.15 2.22 2.02
C ILE A 23 14.27 3.25 1.85
N ASP A 24 15.22 3.22 2.77
CA ASP A 24 16.48 3.95 2.62
C ASP A 24 17.33 3.29 1.54
N PRO A 25 17.72 4.01 0.47
CA PRO A 25 18.55 3.46 -0.60
C PRO A 25 19.88 2.87 -0.12
N GLU A 26 20.44 3.40 0.95
CA GLU A 26 21.69 2.87 1.54
C GLU A 26 21.54 1.43 2.03
N LEU A 27 20.33 1.03 2.45
CA LEU A 27 20.05 -0.34 2.86
C LEU A 27 20.11 -1.33 1.70
N LEU A 28 19.72 -0.90 0.50
CA LEU A 28 19.82 -1.73 -0.71
C LEU A 28 21.29 -1.95 -1.10
N GLU A 29 22.11 -0.91 -1.00
CA GLU A 29 23.55 -1.00 -1.23
C GLU A 29 24.22 -1.92 -0.22
N LYS A 30 23.90 -1.75 1.06
CA LYS A 30 24.39 -2.60 2.14
C LYS A 30 24.02 -4.07 1.93
N PHE A 31 22.80 -4.35 1.54
CA PHE A 31 22.36 -5.71 1.22
C PHE A 31 23.21 -6.33 0.09
N THR A 32 23.48 -5.57 -0.97
CA THR A 32 24.32 -6.03 -2.08
C THR A 32 25.77 -6.27 -1.62
N GLU A 33 26.33 -5.39 -0.80
CA GLU A 33 27.67 -5.56 -0.23
C GLU A 33 27.80 -6.82 0.63
N GLU A 34 26.78 -7.09 1.46
CA GLU A 34 26.79 -8.24 2.37
C GLU A 34 26.51 -9.58 1.66
N THR A 35 25.67 -9.58 0.64
CA THR A 35 25.18 -10.82 0.01
C THR A 35 25.76 -11.10 -1.38
N GLY A 36 26.25 -10.07 -2.07
CA GLY A 36 26.63 -10.16 -3.47
C GLY A 36 25.45 -10.19 -4.44
N ILE A 37 24.21 -10.04 -3.94
CA ILE A 37 22.99 -10.04 -4.74
C ILE A 37 22.67 -8.61 -5.16
N GLN A 38 22.54 -8.37 -6.47
CA GLN A 38 22.13 -7.08 -7.00
C GLN A 38 20.63 -6.86 -6.77
N VAL A 39 20.25 -5.65 -6.41
CA VAL A 39 18.84 -5.28 -6.21
C VAL A 39 18.39 -4.41 -7.39
N GLN A 40 17.36 -4.88 -8.07
CA GLN A 40 16.59 -4.05 -9.00
C GLN A 40 15.36 -3.55 -8.25
N TYR A 41 15.36 -2.26 -7.95
CA TYR A 41 14.31 -1.63 -7.17
C TYR A 41 13.38 -0.83 -8.08
N GLU A 42 12.10 -1.19 -8.09
CA GLU A 42 11.05 -0.49 -8.83
C GLU A 42 10.00 0.03 -7.86
N THR A 43 9.35 1.13 -8.22
CA THR A 43 8.36 1.78 -7.38
C THR A 43 6.99 1.86 -8.02
N PHE A 44 5.97 1.94 -7.18
CA PHE A 44 4.59 2.20 -7.56
C PHE A 44 3.98 3.23 -6.59
N ASP A 45 2.89 3.85 -7.00
CA ASP A 45 2.18 4.87 -6.24
C ASP A 45 0.75 4.48 -5.81
N SER A 46 0.26 3.33 -6.29
CA SER A 46 -1.02 2.77 -5.88
C SER A 46 -1.01 1.25 -5.90
N ASN A 47 -1.79 0.63 -5.00
CA ASN A 47 -1.98 -0.83 -4.97
C ASN A 47 -2.57 -1.34 -6.29
N GLU A 48 -3.49 -0.59 -6.88
CA GLU A 48 -4.17 -0.96 -8.12
C GLU A 48 -3.21 -0.99 -9.31
N ALA A 49 -2.32 -0.01 -9.42
CA ALA A 49 -1.29 0.03 -10.47
C ALA A 49 -0.31 -1.14 -10.32
N MET A 50 0.16 -1.40 -9.11
CA MET A 50 1.04 -2.52 -8.80
C MET A 50 0.39 -3.86 -9.15
N TYR A 51 -0.83 -4.08 -8.69
CA TYR A 51 -1.60 -5.29 -8.97
C TYR A 51 -1.77 -5.52 -10.48
N THR A 52 -2.17 -4.49 -11.21
CA THR A 52 -2.37 -4.57 -12.66
C THR A 52 -1.08 -4.98 -13.37
N LYS A 53 0.04 -4.37 -12.98
CA LYS A 53 1.34 -4.68 -13.60
C LYS A 53 1.80 -6.11 -13.32
N ILE A 54 1.64 -6.60 -12.10
CA ILE A 54 1.96 -7.98 -11.74
C ILE A 54 1.07 -8.96 -12.50
N LYS A 55 -0.23 -8.67 -12.57
CA LYS A 55 -1.20 -9.54 -13.26
C LYS A 55 -0.98 -9.62 -14.77
N GLN A 56 -0.56 -8.53 -15.40
CA GLN A 56 -0.23 -8.52 -16.84
C GLN A 56 0.95 -9.43 -17.16
N GLY A 57 1.85 -9.66 -16.21
CA GLY A 57 3.08 -10.41 -16.44
C GLY A 57 4.11 -9.62 -17.25
N GLY A 58 5.12 -10.33 -17.75
CA GLY A 58 6.22 -9.73 -18.52
C GLY A 58 7.40 -9.28 -17.66
N THR A 59 7.20 -8.96 -16.39
CA THR A 59 8.25 -8.73 -15.40
C THR A 59 8.05 -9.71 -14.25
N THR A 60 9.12 -10.38 -13.85
CA THR A 60 9.12 -11.23 -12.66
C THR A 60 9.58 -10.40 -11.47
N TYR A 61 8.69 -10.21 -10.50
CA TYR A 61 9.02 -9.59 -9.22
C TYR A 61 9.27 -10.67 -8.18
N ASP A 62 10.33 -10.53 -7.39
CA ASP A 62 10.63 -11.45 -6.29
C ASP A 62 9.90 -11.04 -5.03
N ILE A 63 9.83 -9.74 -4.75
CA ILE A 63 9.15 -9.17 -3.58
C ILE A 63 8.31 -7.99 -4.02
N ALA A 64 7.06 -7.94 -3.55
CA ALA A 64 6.20 -6.77 -3.66
C ALA A 64 5.68 -6.38 -2.26
N ILE A 65 5.45 -5.09 -2.03
CA ILE A 65 4.99 -4.56 -0.75
C ILE A 65 3.60 -3.91 -0.92
N PRO A 66 2.53 -4.69 -1.11
CA PRO A 66 1.16 -4.19 -1.16
C PRO A 66 0.58 -3.91 0.23
N SER A 67 -0.55 -3.23 0.26
CA SER A 67 -1.37 -3.12 1.46
C SER A 67 -2.15 -4.42 1.70
N GLU A 68 -2.63 -4.61 2.92
CA GLU A 68 -3.29 -5.83 3.40
C GLU A 68 -4.45 -6.29 2.51
N TYR A 69 -5.32 -5.39 2.07
CA TYR A 69 -6.46 -5.76 1.24
C TYR A 69 -6.04 -6.29 -0.14
N MET A 70 -4.92 -5.78 -0.66
CA MET A 70 -4.38 -6.24 -1.93
C MET A 70 -3.65 -7.58 -1.77
N ILE A 71 -3.01 -7.84 -0.63
CA ILE A 71 -2.45 -9.15 -0.30
C ILE A 71 -3.55 -10.21 -0.33
N ASN A 72 -4.68 -9.93 0.29
CA ASN A 72 -5.82 -10.85 0.29
C ASN A 72 -6.29 -11.17 -1.14
N LYS A 73 -6.45 -10.14 -1.97
CA LYS A 73 -6.84 -10.30 -3.37
C LYS A 73 -5.82 -11.10 -4.18
N MET A 74 -4.55 -10.76 -4.05
CA MET A 74 -3.48 -11.44 -4.79
C MET A 74 -3.30 -12.90 -4.37
N LYS A 75 -3.48 -13.19 -3.09
CA LYS A 75 -3.49 -14.55 -2.57
C LYS A 75 -4.63 -15.37 -3.18
N ASP A 76 -5.84 -14.81 -3.20
CA ASP A 76 -7.03 -15.48 -3.73
C ASP A 76 -6.95 -15.71 -5.26
N GLU A 77 -6.12 -14.95 -5.95
CA GLU A 77 -5.85 -15.08 -7.39
C GLU A 77 -4.56 -15.87 -7.73
N ASP A 78 -3.97 -16.54 -6.74
CA ASP A 78 -2.74 -17.34 -6.90
C ASP A 78 -1.54 -16.55 -7.46
N LEU A 79 -1.44 -15.27 -7.12
CA LEU A 79 -0.34 -14.40 -7.53
C LEU A 79 0.84 -14.40 -6.54
N LEU A 80 0.69 -15.04 -5.39
CA LEU A 80 1.70 -15.07 -4.32
C LEU A 80 2.20 -16.51 -4.11
N VAL A 81 3.45 -16.61 -3.72
CA VAL A 81 4.11 -17.88 -3.37
C VAL A 81 4.12 -18.02 -1.84
N PRO A 82 3.78 -19.21 -1.29
CA PRO A 82 3.90 -19.44 0.14
C PRO A 82 5.31 -19.24 0.65
N LEU A 83 5.44 -18.60 1.83
CA LEU A 83 6.73 -18.37 2.47
C LEU A 83 7.28 -19.66 3.08
N ASP A 84 8.57 -19.90 2.93
CA ASP A 84 9.28 -21.00 3.57
C ASP A 84 9.99 -20.51 4.82
N TYR A 85 9.34 -20.66 5.97
CA TYR A 85 9.86 -20.20 7.26
C TYR A 85 11.11 -20.93 7.74
N SER A 86 11.45 -22.08 7.14
CA SER A 86 12.73 -22.74 7.42
C SER A 86 13.93 -21.93 6.94
N LYS A 87 13.70 -20.95 6.05
CA LYS A 87 14.72 -20.09 5.43
C LYS A 87 14.62 -18.62 5.87
N ILE A 88 13.66 -18.29 6.75
CA ILE A 88 13.41 -16.92 7.20
C ILE A 88 13.81 -16.82 8.68
N GLU A 89 14.72 -15.92 8.98
CA GLU A 89 15.15 -15.61 10.33
C GLU A 89 14.60 -14.25 10.75
N GLY A 90 14.46 -14.01 12.05
CA GLY A 90 14.11 -12.71 12.61
C GLY A 90 12.61 -12.41 12.69
N ILE A 91 11.75 -13.36 12.35
CA ILE A 91 10.30 -13.16 12.46
C ILE A 91 9.87 -12.86 13.92
N GLU A 92 10.60 -13.34 14.87
CA GLU A 92 10.40 -13.10 16.31
C GLU A 92 10.61 -11.64 16.72
N ASN A 93 11.23 -10.83 15.87
CA ASN A 93 11.40 -9.40 16.10
C ASN A 93 10.15 -8.58 15.73
N ILE A 94 9.15 -9.20 15.10
CA ILE A 94 7.90 -8.55 14.73
C ILE A 94 6.90 -8.69 15.88
N GLY A 95 6.28 -7.57 16.26
CA GLY A 95 5.26 -7.57 17.30
C GLY A 95 4.12 -8.54 16.97
N PRO A 96 3.73 -9.41 17.91
CA PRO A 96 2.70 -10.43 17.65
C PRO A 96 1.33 -9.84 17.26
N GLU A 97 1.06 -8.61 17.64
CA GLU A 97 -0.16 -7.88 17.28
C GLU A 97 -0.28 -7.62 15.77
N PHE A 98 0.84 -7.63 15.02
CA PHE A 98 0.85 -7.42 13.57
C PHE A 98 0.81 -8.73 12.78
N LEU A 99 0.95 -9.86 13.46
CA LEU A 99 0.96 -11.17 12.83
C LEU A 99 -0.42 -11.83 12.84
N ASN A 100 -0.60 -12.83 12.00
CA ASN A 100 -1.80 -13.67 11.95
C ASN A 100 -3.10 -12.86 11.76
N GLN A 101 -3.06 -11.88 10.89
CA GLN A 101 -4.23 -11.08 10.57
C GLN A 101 -5.16 -11.81 9.59
N SER A 102 -6.43 -11.41 9.53
CA SER A 102 -7.46 -12.09 8.74
C SER A 102 -7.19 -12.11 7.23
N PHE A 103 -6.43 -11.14 6.72
CA PHE A 103 -6.07 -11.08 5.30
C PHE A 103 -5.03 -12.14 4.90
N ASP A 104 -4.24 -12.61 5.85
CA ASP A 104 -3.23 -13.65 5.63
C ASP A 104 -2.99 -14.45 6.94
N PRO A 105 -3.89 -15.39 7.27
CA PRO A 105 -3.75 -16.18 8.48
C PRO A 105 -2.41 -16.93 8.52
N ASN A 106 -1.77 -16.94 9.70
CA ASN A 106 -0.45 -17.53 9.94
C ASN A 106 0.69 -16.93 9.09
N ASN A 107 0.50 -15.77 8.48
CA ASN A 107 1.49 -15.12 7.62
C ASN A 107 2.06 -16.07 6.56
N GLN A 108 1.17 -16.79 5.91
CA GLN A 108 1.54 -17.84 4.96
C GLN A 108 2.18 -17.26 3.69
N TYR A 109 1.81 -16.03 3.31
CA TYR A 109 2.24 -15.37 2.08
C TYR A 109 2.93 -14.03 2.29
N SER A 110 2.83 -13.44 3.49
CA SER A 110 3.31 -12.09 3.75
C SER A 110 3.90 -11.92 5.15
N ILE A 111 4.80 -10.95 5.25
CA ILE A 111 5.39 -10.50 6.52
C ILE A 111 5.12 -8.99 6.63
N PRO A 112 4.66 -8.48 7.79
CA PRO A 112 4.44 -7.05 7.99
C PRO A 112 5.73 -6.24 7.79
N TYR A 113 5.60 -5.12 7.07
CA TYR A 113 6.69 -4.18 6.82
C TYR A 113 6.44 -2.86 7.58
N PHE A 114 5.43 -2.11 7.16
CA PHE A 114 4.99 -0.90 7.84
C PHE A 114 3.50 -0.97 8.13
N TRP A 115 3.08 -0.22 9.12
CA TRP A 115 1.67 0.04 9.40
C TRP A 115 1.48 1.53 9.70
N GLY A 116 0.26 1.99 9.59
CA GLY A 116 -0.08 3.36 9.89
C GLY A 116 -1.57 3.58 9.96
N THR A 117 -1.95 4.79 10.27
CA THR A 117 -3.34 5.25 10.30
C THR A 117 -3.56 6.33 9.26
N LEU A 118 -4.77 6.38 8.73
CA LEU A 118 -5.22 7.50 7.90
C LEU A 118 -5.83 8.58 8.80
N GLY A 119 -5.58 9.82 8.46
CA GLY A 119 -6.09 10.96 9.20
C GLY A 119 -6.29 12.17 8.30
N ILE A 120 -6.93 13.18 8.85
CA ILE A 120 -7.07 14.47 8.21
C ILE A 120 -5.89 15.35 8.64
N VAL A 121 -5.11 15.80 7.67
CA VAL A 121 -4.06 16.81 7.88
C VAL A 121 -4.61 18.14 7.39
N TYR A 122 -4.50 19.16 8.20
CA TYR A 122 -4.99 20.49 7.84
C TYR A 122 -3.97 21.59 8.18
N ASN A 123 -4.02 22.66 7.43
CA ASN A 123 -3.21 23.84 7.69
C ASN A 123 -3.95 24.77 8.67
N GLU A 124 -3.48 24.84 9.89
CA GLU A 124 -4.10 25.64 10.97
C GLU A 124 -4.12 27.15 10.70
N THR A 125 -3.31 27.64 9.74
CA THR A 125 -3.34 29.04 9.32
C THR A 125 -4.45 29.36 8.33
N MET A 126 -5.06 28.31 7.73
CA MET A 126 -6.10 28.44 6.70
C MET A 126 -7.47 27.92 7.17
N VAL A 127 -7.50 27.11 8.22
CA VAL A 127 -8.71 26.48 8.77
C VAL A 127 -8.95 27.05 10.16
N GLU A 128 -10.07 27.76 10.33
CA GLU A 128 -10.41 28.39 11.62
C GLU A 128 -10.79 27.37 12.68
N GLU A 129 -11.54 26.34 12.27
CA GLU A 129 -12.05 25.29 13.14
C GLU A 129 -11.55 23.93 12.64
N ALA A 130 -10.77 23.25 13.48
CA ALA A 130 -10.21 21.95 13.15
C ALA A 130 -11.30 20.92 12.81
N PRO A 131 -11.18 20.15 11.71
CA PRO A 131 -12.08 19.05 11.45
C PRO A 131 -11.88 17.96 12.51
N GLU A 132 -12.97 17.52 13.12
CA GLU A 132 -12.97 16.49 14.17
C GLU A 132 -13.45 15.14 13.66
N HIS A 133 -14.26 15.14 12.62
CA HIS A 133 -14.85 13.95 12.02
C HIS A 133 -14.65 13.95 10.51
N TRP A 134 -14.62 12.77 9.89
CA TRP A 134 -14.53 12.63 8.44
C TRP A 134 -15.67 13.34 7.71
N ASP A 135 -16.86 13.34 8.28
CA ASP A 135 -18.05 14.00 7.71
C ASP A 135 -17.89 15.53 7.63
N ASP A 136 -17.03 16.11 8.43
CA ASP A 136 -16.72 17.55 8.39
C ASP A 136 -16.16 17.99 7.02
N LEU A 137 -15.56 17.09 6.28
CA LEU A 137 -15.00 17.39 4.97
C LEU A 137 -16.05 17.81 3.92
N TRP A 138 -17.32 17.50 4.15
CA TRP A 138 -18.43 17.90 3.29
C TRP A 138 -18.94 19.32 3.54
N LYS A 139 -18.42 20.02 4.57
CA LYS A 139 -18.85 21.38 4.88
C LYS A 139 -18.54 22.35 3.75
N PRO A 140 -19.44 23.33 3.48
CA PRO A 140 -19.23 24.30 2.39
C PRO A 140 -17.96 25.16 2.53
N GLU A 141 -17.48 25.36 3.75
CA GLU A 141 -16.26 26.12 4.03
C GLU A 141 -15.00 25.51 3.44
N TYR A 142 -15.03 24.20 3.10
CA TYR A 142 -13.92 23.51 2.47
C TYR A 142 -13.98 23.46 0.95
N LYS A 143 -14.84 24.29 0.34
CA LYS A 143 -14.93 24.37 -1.11
C LYS A 143 -13.55 24.55 -1.77
N ASP A 144 -13.25 23.69 -2.76
CA ASP A 144 -12.00 23.71 -3.53
C ASP A 144 -10.73 23.69 -2.65
N SER A 145 -10.75 22.99 -1.51
CA SER A 145 -9.70 23.03 -0.50
C SER A 145 -9.15 21.67 -0.11
N ILE A 146 -9.78 20.56 -0.54
CA ILE A 146 -9.42 19.22 -0.12
C ILE A 146 -8.56 18.54 -1.16
N MET A 147 -7.44 17.98 -0.73
CA MET A 147 -6.65 17.03 -1.51
C MET A 147 -6.90 15.63 -0.99
N LEU A 148 -7.30 14.72 -1.89
CA LEU A 148 -7.48 13.32 -1.59
C LEU A 148 -6.30 12.50 -2.11
N PHE A 149 -5.98 11.44 -1.39
CA PHE A 149 -5.04 10.45 -1.85
C PHE A 149 -5.65 9.61 -2.99
N ASP A 150 -4.90 9.37 -4.06
CA ASP A 150 -5.34 8.56 -5.20
C ASP A 150 -5.25 7.06 -4.86
N GLY A 151 -6.20 6.60 -4.11
CA GLY A 151 -6.36 5.22 -3.71
C GLY A 151 -7.84 4.88 -3.58
N ALA A 152 -8.30 3.88 -4.32
CA ALA A 152 -9.73 3.50 -4.31
C ALA A 152 -10.19 3.08 -2.91
N ARG A 153 -9.37 2.32 -2.20
CA ARG A 153 -9.70 1.83 -0.85
C ARG A 153 -9.82 2.97 0.16
N GLU A 154 -8.89 3.92 0.11
CA GLU A 154 -8.83 5.06 1.02
C GLU A 154 -10.02 6.00 0.80
N VAL A 155 -10.33 6.32 -0.44
CA VAL A 155 -11.44 7.22 -0.79
C VAL A 155 -12.79 6.58 -0.48
N LEU A 156 -13.00 5.32 -0.87
CA LEU A 156 -14.22 4.59 -0.50
C LEU A 156 -14.34 4.44 1.02
N GLY A 157 -13.24 4.18 1.72
CA GLY A 157 -13.20 4.11 3.17
C GLY A 157 -13.63 5.40 3.84
N LEU A 158 -13.17 6.53 3.36
CA LEU A 158 -13.61 7.86 3.80
C LEU A 158 -15.14 8.01 3.66
N GLY A 159 -15.69 7.66 2.51
CA GLY A 159 -17.13 7.73 2.26
C GLY A 159 -17.92 6.77 3.14
N LEU A 160 -17.50 5.53 3.28
CA LEU A 160 -18.11 4.54 4.16
C LEU A 160 -18.14 5.01 5.61
N ASN A 161 -17.01 5.50 6.11
CA ASN A 161 -16.91 6.01 7.47
C ASN A 161 -17.84 7.19 7.71
N SER A 162 -17.93 8.13 6.76
CA SER A 162 -18.81 9.30 6.85
C SER A 162 -20.29 8.93 6.99
N LEU A 163 -20.67 7.76 6.47
CA LEU A 163 -22.03 7.21 6.58
C LEU A 163 -22.21 6.26 7.77
N GLY A 164 -21.18 6.04 8.57
CA GLY A 164 -21.22 5.11 9.70
C GLY A 164 -21.15 3.64 9.31
N TYR A 165 -20.72 3.33 8.10
CA TYR A 165 -20.55 1.97 7.61
C TYR A 165 -19.16 1.42 7.89
N SER A 166 -19.03 0.10 7.92
CA SER A 166 -17.74 -0.58 8.03
C SER A 166 -16.86 -0.27 6.81
N LEU A 167 -15.57 -0.01 7.05
CA LEU A 167 -14.57 0.14 6.00
C LEU A 167 -14.41 -1.13 5.14
N ASN A 168 -14.85 -2.27 5.66
CA ASN A 168 -14.81 -3.57 4.98
C ASN A 168 -16.17 -3.99 4.41
N SER A 169 -17.15 -3.08 4.35
CA SER A 169 -18.47 -3.39 3.80
C SER A 169 -18.37 -3.90 2.36
N LYS A 170 -19.09 -5.00 2.11
CA LYS A 170 -19.32 -5.58 0.78
C LYS A 170 -20.78 -5.45 0.34
N ASP A 171 -21.62 -4.79 1.14
CA ASP A 171 -23.03 -4.58 0.84
C ASP A 171 -23.16 -3.64 -0.36
N PRO A 172 -23.77 -4.10 -1.49
CA PRO A 172 -23.92 -3.27 -2.69
C PRO A 172 -24.69 -1.98 -2.44
N GLN A 173 -25.68 -2.00 -1.56
CA GLN A 173 -26.48 -0.81 -1.23
C GLN A 173 -25.64 0.22 -0.46
N GLN A 174 -24.86 -0.22 0.53
CA GLN A 174 -23.96 0.66 1.27
C GLN A 174 -22.87 1.25 0.36
N LEU A 175 -22.33 0.45 -0.54
CA LEU A 175 -21.34 0.92 -1.52
C LEU A 175 -21.95 1.93 -2.49
N SER A 176 -23.15 1.70 -2.96
CA SER A 176 -23.87 2.65 -3.83
C SER A 176 -24.13 3.99 -3.13
N GLN A 177 -24.59 3.97 -1.89
CA GLN A 177 -24.77 5.17 -1.06
C GLN A 177 -23.45 5.91 -0.85
N THR A 178 -22.36 5.17 -0.66
CA THR A 178 -21.03 5.73 -0.47
C THR A 178 -20.56 6.46 -1.73
N VAL A 179 -20.78 5.90 -2.90
CA VAL A 179 -20.45 6.56 -4.17
C VAL A 179 -21.23 7.86 -4.33
N ASP A 180 -22.52 7.87 -4.03
CA ASP A 180 -23.35 9.08 -4.07
C ASP A 180 -22.83 10.14 -3.08
N LYS A 181 -22.48 9.73 -1.86
CA LYS A 181 -21.89 10.61 -0.86
C LYS A 181 -20.56 11.22 -1.32
N LEU A 182 -19.72 10.45 -1.96
CA LEU A 182 -18.45 10.93 -2.52
C LEU A 182 -18.64 11.91 -3.67
N TYR A 183 -19.65 11.73 -4.53
CA TYR A 183 -19.99 12.71 -5.55
C TYR A 183 -20.39 14.06 -4.94
N GLU A 184 -21.06 14.08 -3.81
CA GLU A 184 -21.40 15.30 -3.08
C GLU A 184 -20.15 16.04 -2.55
N LEU A 185 -19.02 15.35 -2.37
CA LEU A 185 -17.74 15.95 -1.95
C LEU A 185 -17.03 16.67 -3.10
N THR A 186 -17.41 16.42 -4.33
CA THR A 186 -16.72 16.95 -5.54
C THR A 186 -16.46 18.45 -5.48
N PRO A 187 -17.40 19.33 -5.07
CA PRO A 187 -17.13 20.77 -4.99
C PRO A 187 -15.98 21.14 -4.04
N ASN A 188 -15.70 20.31 -3.05
CA ASN A 188 -14.68 20.55 -2.05
C ASN A 188 -13.31 19.99 -2.48
N ILE A 189 -13.26 19.12 -3.47
CA ILE A 189 -12.03 18.48 -3.93
C ILE A 189 -11.26 19.43 -4.84
N LYS A 190 -10.06 19.79 -4.41
CA LYS A 190 -9.11 20.59 -5.21
C LYS A 190 -8.28 19.70 -6.13
N ALA A 191 -7.80 18.57 -5.61
CA ALA A 191 -6.96 17.64 -6.34
C ALA A 191 -7.03 16.24 -5.74
N ILE A 192 -6.75 15.24 -6.59
CA ILE A 192 -6.46 13.88 -6.19
C ILE A 192 -4.98 13.65 -6.46
N VAL A 193 -4.21 13.30 -5.43
CA VAL A 193 -2.75 13.29 -5.48
C VAL A 193 -2.20 11.89 -5.22
N ALA A 194 -1.13 11.56 -5.93
CA ALA A 194 -0.43 10.30 -5.75
C ALA A 194 0.40 10.29 -4.46
N ASP A 195 0.80 9.11 -4.03
CA ASP A 195 1.58 8.89 -2.80
C ASP A 195 2.87 9.72 -2.76
N GLU A 196 3.52 9.92 -3.88
CA GLU A 196 4.75 10.69 -4.02
C GLU A 196 4.62 12.18 -3.64
N MET A 197 3.40 12.70 -3.54
CA MET A 197 3.12 14.09 -3.19
C MET A 197 3.10 14.35 -1.67
N LYS A 198 3.44 13.38 -0.85
CA LYS A 198 3.46 13.50 0.62
C LYS A 198 4.61 14.35 1.17
N GLY A 199 5.63 14.62 0.36
CA GLY A 199 6.83 15.38 0.75
C GLY A 199 6.62 16.87 0.89
#